data_692551cc8bbe432d77299e77559a1c19
#
_entry.id   692551cc8bbe432d77299e77559a1c19
#
_cell.length_a   1.000
_cell.length_b   1.000
_cell.length_c   1.000
_cell.angle_alpha   90.00
_cell.angle_beta   90.00
_cell.angle_gamma   90.00
#
_symmetry.space_group_name_H-M   'P 1'
#
loop_
_entity.id
_entity.type
_entity.pdbx_description
1 polymer ?
#
loop_
_entity_poly.entity_id
_entity_poly.type
_entity_poly.pdbx_seq_one_letter_code
_entity_poly.pdbx_strand_id
1 'polypeptide(L)'
;MRAACLLYHDVIESTDWDSSGFTGPGTAKYKLNRPEFEAHLAAIAKVRDTPSSTAHELANASDETLPFLLTFDDGGESSVTRVAGLLEKYGWHGHFFVTAGQINRKGFLNTEQIRFLRREGHVIGSHSFSHPVRMSHCSREELTDEWTKSIKILSNILGEEVDTASVPGGYYSNRVSETAAAAGVRVLFNSEPTTAVHAVLGCLVVGRYTIFRGMPPGVSGDLVSVHSEARSRQWFYWNFKKIPKRVAGRPYLAVRQWLLRKG
;
A
#
# COMPACT_ATOMS: atom_id res chain seq x y z
N MET A 1 -5.53 -4.58 19.16
CA MET A 1 -4.36 -4.77 18.26
C MET A 1 -4.06 -3.47 17.53
N ARG A 2 -2.79 -3.10 17.38
CA ARG A 2 -2.35 -1.88 16.71
C ARG A 2 -1.13 -2.17 15.82
N ALA A 3 -1.01 -1.46 14.71
CA ALA A 3 0.16 -1.52 13.82
C ALA A 3 0.43 -0.16 13.16
N ALA A 4 1.70 0.22 12.98
CA ALA A 4 2.10 1.39 12.22
C ALA A 4 2.50 0.95 10.81
N CYS A 5 1.65 1.20 9.82
CA CYS A 5 1.87 0.72 8.47
C CYS A 5 2.14 1.90 7.52
N LEU A 6 3.27 1.88 6.81
CA LEU A 6 3.63 2.89 5.81
C LEU A 6 3.25 2.43 4.42
N LEU A 7 2.62 3.33 3.66
CA LEU A 7 2.24 3.12 2.27
C LEU A 7 3.18 3.89 1.35
N TYR A 8 3.96 3.15 0.61
CA TYR A 8 4.77 3.62 -0.51
C TYR A 8 4.18 3.11 -1.84
N HIS A 9 4.70 3.64 -2.93
CA HIS A 9 4.47 3.14 -4.28
C HIS A 9 5.83 2.88 -4.94
N ASP A 10 6.07 3.44 -6.13
CA ASP A 10 7.31 3.23 -6.84
C ASP A 10 8.50 4.07 -6.32
N VAL A 11 9.68 3.52 -6.47
CA VAL A 11 10.96 4.21 -6.29
C VAL A 11 11.67 4.31 -7.63
N ILE A 12 12.00 5.50 -8.09
CA ILE A 12 12.65 5.75 -9.39
C ILE A 12 14.08 6.25 -9.22
N GLU A 13 14.90 6.06 -10.23
CA GLU A 13 16.32 6.44 -10.19
C GLU A 13 16.53 7.93 -10.48
N SER A 14 15.71 8.49 -11.35
CA SER A 14 15.83 9.86 -11.84
C SER A 14 14.54 10.66 -11.63
N THR A 15 14.29 11.64 -12.47
CA THR A 15 13.05 12.41 -12.52
C THR A 15 12.04 11.88 -13.55
N ASP A 16 12.30 10.73 -14.17
CA ASP A 16 11.35 10.04 -15.05
C ASP A 16 10.31 9.28 -14.22
N TRP A 17 9.30 10.02 -13.77
CA TRP A 17 8.23 9.52 -12.91
C TRP A 17 7.35 8.46 -13.60
N ASP A 18 7.46 8.30 -14.89
CA ASP A 18 6.70 7.31 -15.67
C ASP A 18 7.49 6.04 -15.98
N SER A 19 8.72 5.90 -15.45
CA SER A 19 9.59 4.75 -15.69
C SER A 19 9.18 3.45 -14.97
N SER A 20 8.27 3.49 -13.99
CA SER A 20 7.79 2.31 -13.27
C SER A 20 6.34 2.52 -12.80
N GLY A 21 5.53 1.46 -12.80
CA GLY A 21 4.14 1.48 -12.34
C GLY A 21 3.20 2.32 -13.22
N PHE A 22 2.10 2.77 -12.64
CA PHE A 22 1.13 3.64 -13.34
C PHE A 22 1.74 5.00 -13.65
N THR A 23 1.40 5.56 -14.81
CA THR A 23 1.95 6.80 -15.35
C THR A 23 1.04 8.02 -15.12
N GLY A 24 1.63 9.21 -15.26
CA GLY A 24 0.90 10.46 -15.24
C GLY A 24 0.98 11.25 -13.93
N PRO A 25 0.54 12.52 -13.94
CA PRO A 25 0.75 13.46 -12.83
C PRO A 25 0.03 13.06 -11.53
N GLY A 26 -1.06 12.31 -11.65
CA GLY A 26 -1.82 11.81 -10.50
C GLY A 26 -1.07 10.79 -9.65
N THR A 27 -0.22 9.98 -10.30
CA THR A 27 0.59 8.92 -9.68
C THR A 27 1.98 9.40 -9.29
N ALA A 28 2.56 10.32 -10.06
CA ALA A 28 3.91 10.84 -9.86
C ALA A 28 4.17 11.39 -8.45
N LYS A 29 3.18 11.95 -7.78
CA LYS A 29 3.30 12.47 -6.40
C LYS A 29 3.52 11.38 -5.33
N TYR A 30 3.19 10.13 -5.64
CA TYR A 30 3.37 9.00 -4.74
C TYR A 30 4.71 8.29 -4.93
N LYS A 31 5.42 8.60 -6.02
CA LYS A 31 6.72 8.01 -6.34
C LYS A 31 7.84 8.83 -5.73
N LEU A 32 8.77 8.15 -5.08
CA LEU A 32 9.97 8.76 -4.53
C LEU A 32 11.16 8.52 -5.47
N ASN A 33 12.14 9.41 -5.48
CA ASN A 33 13.41 9.04 -6.03
C ASN A 33 14.21 8.19 -5.02
N ARG A 34 15.23 7.50 -5.51
CA ARG A 34 16.04 6.60 -4.67
C ARG A 34 16.67 7.29 -3.46
N PRO A 35 17.32 8.47 -3.57
CA PRO A 35 17.87 9.17 -2.40
C PRO A 35 16.80 9.54 -1.37
N GLU A 36 15.60 9.97 -1.78
CA GLU A 36 14.50 10.21 -0.85
C GLU A 36 14.11 8.93 -0.10
N PHE A 37 13.94 7.83 -0.82
CA PHE A 37 13.55 6.56 -0.21
C PHE A 37 14.62 6.05 0.76
N GLU A 38 15.90 6.08 0.38
CA GLU A 38 17.02 5.73 1.28
C GLU A 38 17.03 6.59 2.55
N ALA A 39 16.76 7.90 2.43
CA ALA A 39 16.67 8.78 3.59
C ALA A 39 15.48 8.45 4.50
N HIS A 40 14.32 8.05 3.92
CA HIS A 40 13.18 7.57 4.69
C HIS A 40 13.49 6.28 5.45
N LEU A 41 14.16 5.29 4.81
CA LEU A 41 14.58 4.06 5.48
C LEU A 41 15.58 4.34 6.61
N ALA A 42 16.55 5.21 6.37
CA ALA A 42 17.52 5.62 7.41
C ALA A 42 16.84 6.33 8.61
N ALA A 43 15.79 7.12 8.37
CA ALA A 43 15.01 7.75 9.44
C ALA A 43 14.20 6.72 10.25
N ILE A 44 13.66 5.68 9.60
CA ILE A 44 13.01 4.56 10.30
C ILE A 44 14.03 3.80 11.15
N ALA A 45 15.19 3.46 10.60
CA ALA A 45 16.24 2.71 11.31
C ALA A 45 16.79 3.43 12.55
N LYS A 46 16.71 4.77 12.60
CA LYS A 46 17.10 5.54 13.79
C LYS A 46 16.16 5.37 14.99
N VAL A 47 14.93 4.92 14.76
CA VAL A 47 13.88 4.82 15.80
C VAL A 47 13.36 3.38 15.97
N ARG A 48 13.81 2.48 15.12
CA ARG A 48 13.45 1.06 15.12
C ARG A 48 14.70 0.20 14.99
N ASP A 49 15.00 -0.50 16.03
CA ASP A 49 16.07 -1.52 16.14
C ASP A 49 15.55 -2.95 15.87
N THR A 50 14.23 -3.10 15.68
CA THR A 50 13.57 -4.36 15.33
C THR A 50 13.34 -4.46 13.82
N PRO A 51 13.26 -5.67 13.24
CA PRO A 51 12.87 -5.85 11.85
C PRO A 51 11.43 -5.36 11.60
N SER A 52 11.10 -5.10 10.32
CA SER A 52 9.73 -4.86 9.91
C SER A 52 8.90 -6.13 10.09
N SER A 53 7.65 -5.96 10.54
CA SER A 53 6.72 -7.10 10.71
C SER A 53 6.03 -7.43 9.40
N THR A 54 5.60 -8.68 9.28
CA THR A 54 4.73 -9.13 8.19
C THR A 54 3.26 -9.12 8.60
N ALA A 55 2.36 -9.13 7.62
CA ALA A 55 0.92 -9.21 7.85
C ALA A 55 0.52 -10.44 8.66
N HIS A 56 1.18 -11.57 8.44
CA HIS A 56 0.91 -12.83 9.13
C HIS A 56 1.32 -12.79 10.61
N GLU A 57 2.30 -11.98 10.95
CA GLU A 57 2.75 -11.80 12.34
C GLU A 57 1.81 -10.91 13.15
N LEU A 58 0.98 -10.08 12.49
CA LEU A 58 0.05 -9.20 13.19
C LEU A 58 -0.93 -9.95 14.08
N ALA A 59 -1.39 -11.12 13.66
CA ALA A 59 -2.34 -11.92 14.44
C ALA A 59 -1.80 -12.33 15.81
N ASN A 60 -0.47 -12.40 15.94
CA ASN A 60 0.24 -12.81 17.15
C ASN A 60 0.92 -11.62 17.87
N ALA A 61 0.77 -10.40 17.37
CA ALA A 61 1.40 -9.23 17.97
C ALA A 61 0.73 -8.86 19.30
N SER A 62 1.54 -8.60 20.34
CA SER A 62 1.05 -8.09 21.61
C SER A 62 0.63 -6.63 21.50
N ASP A 63 -0.31 -6.18 22.33
CA ASP A 63 -0.71 -4.76 22.37
C ASP A 63 0.38 -3.85 22.97
N GLU A 64 1.39 -4.41 23.62
CA GLU A 64 2.51 -3.67 24.20
C GLU A 64 3.52 -3.20 23.14
N THR A 65 3.63 -3.93 22.03
CA THR A 65 4.47 -3.56 20.90
C THR A 65 3.63 -2.91 19.82
N LEU A 66 4.21 -1.90 19.17
CA LEU A 66 3.63 -1.31 17.95
C LEU A 66 4.43 -1.84 16.75
N PRO A 67 4.06 -3.00 16.17
CA PRO A 67 4.73 -3.50 14.97
C PRO A 67 4.63 -2.47 13.84
N PHE A 68 5.69 -2.37 13.01
CA PHE A 68 5.66 -1.53 11.84
C PHE A 68 5.77 -2.36 10.55
N LEU A 69 5.04 -1.96 9.54
CA LEU A 69 4.98 -2.62 8.25
C LEU A 69 5.32 -1.65 7.13
N LEU A 70 6.02 -2.16 6.13
CA LEU A 70 6.34 -1.43 4.91
C LEU A 70 5.54 -2.04 3.76
N THR A 71 4.72 -1.22 3.09
CA THR A 71 3.84 -1.68 2.02
C THR A 71 4.04 -0.85 0.76
N PHE A 72 3.96 -1.51 -0.38
CA PHE A 72 4.19 -0.95 -1.71
C PHE A 72 3.03 -1.35 -2.62
N ASP A 73 2.29 -0.37 -3.12
CA ASP A 73 1.12 -0.60 -3.98
C ASP A 73 1.50 -0.60 -5.48
N ASP A 74 0.55 -0.95 -6.32
CA ASP A 74 0.54 -0.96 -7.78
C ASP A 74 1.28 -2.12 -8.45
N GLY A 75 2.38 -2.61 -7.89
CA GLY A 75 3.19 -3.68 -8.49
C GLY A 75 4.11 -3.20 -9.60
N GLY A 76 4.66 -1.99 -9.48
CA GLY A 76 5.67 -1.48 -10.39
C GLY A 76 6.99 -2.25 -10.33
N GLU A 77 7.75 -2.30 -11.45
CA GLU A 77 9.02 -3.04 -11.54
C GLU A 77 10.11 -2.50 -10.60
N SER A 78 9.95 -1.28 -10.08
CA SER A 78 10.85 -0.70 -9.08
C SER A 78 10.90 -1.51 -7.78
N SER A 79 9.88 -2.31 -7.50
CA SER A 79 9.82 -3.23 -6.35
C SER A 79 11.04 -4.18 -6.32
N VAL A 80 11.41 -4.74 -7.46
CA VAL A 80 12.60 -5.61 -7.60
C VAL A 80 13.85 -4.80 -7.90
N THR A 81 13.77 -3.85 -8.84
CA THR A 81 14.97 -3.20 -9.36
C THR A 81 15.61 -2.22 -8.35
N ARG A 82 14.86 -1.79 -7.32
CA ARG A 82 15.32 -0.78 -6.36
C ARG A 82 14.91 -1.08 -4.92
N VAL A 83 13.62 -1.35 -4.66
CA VAL A 83 13.10 -1.41 -3.30
C VAL A 83 13.63 -2.61 -2.53
N ALA A 84 13.53 -3.82 -3.07
CA ALA A 84 13.90 -5.05 -2.37
C ALA A 84 15.34 -5.02 -1.85
N GLY A 85 16.32 -4.68 -2.70
CA GLY A 85 17.72 -4.60 -2.28
C GLY A 85 18.03 -3.46 -1.28
N LEU A 86 17.19 -2.43 -1.19
CA LEU A 86 17.32 -1.40 -0.16
C LEU A 86 16.75 -1.88 1.18
N LEU A 87 15.65 -2.63 1.17
CA LEU A 87 15.09 -3.23 2.38
C LEU A 87 16.01 -4.30 2.98
N GLU A 88 16.64 -5.11 2.12
CA GLU A 88 17.60 -6.15 2.51
C GLU A 88 18.75 -5.60 3.37
N LYS A 89 19.27 -4.40 3.06
CA LYS A 89 20.31 -3.74 3.84
C LYS A 89 19.97 -3.55 5.33
N TYR A 90 18.69 -3.51 5.66
CA TYR A 90 18.17 -3.38 7.01
C TYR A 90 17.61 -4.69 7.59
N GLY A 91 17.62 -5.78 6.81
CA GLY A 91 16.95 -7.04 7.16
C GLY A 91 15.44 -6.89 7.24
N TRP A 92 14.86 -5.99 6.44
CA TRP A 92 13.42 -5.71 6.44
C TRP A 92 12.69 -6.37 5.29
N HIS A 93 11.48 -6.84 5.57
CA HIS A 93 10.57 -7.37 4.56
C HIS A 93 9.50 -6.33 4.19
N GLY A 94 9.15 -6.27 2.91
CA GLY A 94 8.07 -5.45 2.38
C GLY A 94 6.86 -6.28 1.99
N HIS A 95 5.69 -5.62 1.91
CA HIS A 95 4.48 -6.17 1.31
C HIS A 95 4.30 -5.51 -0.05
N PHE A 96 4.31 -6.31 -1.11
CA PHE A 96 4.15 -5.82 -2.48
C PHE A 96 2.77 -6.21 -3.00
N PHE A 97 1.89 -5.22 -3.13
CA PHE A 97 0.53 -5.41 -3.61
C PHE A 97 0.47 -5.20 -5.12
N VAL A 98 0.18 -6.27 -5.84
CA VAL A 98 0.29 -6.33 -7.29
C VAL A 98 -1.07 -6.20 -7.95
N THR A 99 -1.20 -5.26 -8.89
CA THR A 99 -2.36 -5.17 -9.79
C THR A 99 -2.25 -6.27 -10.83
N ALA A 100 -3.01 -7.36 -10.66
CA ALA A 100 -2.81 -8.60 -11.40
C ALA A 100 -2.99 -8.47 -12.92
N GLY A 101 -3.86 -7.57 -13.37
CA GLY A 101 -4.06 -7.27 -14.80
C GLY A 101 -2.93 -6.47 -15.45
N GLN A 102 -1.94 -6.01 -14.68
CA GLN A 102 -0.76 -5.31 -15.18
C GLN A 102 0.49 -6.20 -15.26
N ILE A 103 0.45 -7.42 -14.72
CA ILE A 103 1.59 -8.35 -14.73
C ILE A 103 2.10 -8.54 -16.16
N ASN A 104 3.42 -8.55 -16.32
CA ASN A 104 4.15 -8.66 -17.60
C ASN A 104 3.97 -7.43 -18.54
N ARG A 105 3.34 -6.35 -18.12
CA ARG A 105 3.32 -5.10 -18.89
C ARG A 105 4.56 -4.26 -18.59
N LYS A 106 4.95 -3.43 -19.54
CA LYS A 106 6.09 -2.50 -19.39
C LYS A 106 5.91 -1.63 -18.13
N GLY A 107 6.94 -1.57 -17.30
CA GLY A 107 6.95 -0.80 -16.05
C GLY A 107 6.31 -1.52 -14.86
N PHE A 108 5.76 -2.73 -15.04
CA PHE A 108 5.19 -3.55 -13.99
C PHE A 108 5.98 -4.85 -13.79
N LEU A 109 5.79 -5.45 -12.64
CA LEU A 109 6.40 -6.74 -12.30
C LEU A 109 5.99 -7.82 -13.31
N ASN A 110 6.96 -8.64 -13.69
CA ASN A 110 6.69 -9.89 -14.41
C ASN A 110 6.59 -11.07 -13.42
N THR A 111 6.18 -12.22 -13.94
CA THR A 111 5.98 -13.46 -13.19
C THR A 111 7.23 -13.89 -12.41
N GLU A 112 8.41 -13.81 -13.02
CA GLU A 112 9.67 -14.22 -12.37
C GLU A 112 10.09 -13.24 -11.27
N GLN A 113 9.85 -11.95 -11.46
CA GLN A 113 10.10 -10.91 -10.46
C GLN A 113 9.19 -11.07 -9.23
N ILE A 114 7.92 -11.44 -9.43
CA ILE A 114 6.99 -11.75 -8.34
C ILE A 114 7.49 -12.94 -7.52
N ARG A 115 7.90 -14.03 -8.19
CA ARG A 115 8.51 -15.20 -7.54
C ARG A 115 9.81 -14.87 -6.82
N PHE A 116 10.63 -14.00 -7.42
CA PHE A 116 11.86 -13.53 -6.79
C PHE A 116 11.58 -12.82 -5.47
N LEU A 117 10.70 -11.81 -5.46
CA LEU A 117 10.33 -11.09 -4.23
C LEU A 117 9.83 -12.05 -3.14
N ARG A 118 9.05 -13.06 -3.51
CA ARG A 118 8.56 -14.05 -2.55
C ARG A 118 9.68 -14.92 -1.97
N ARG A 119 10.65 -15.35 -2.79
CA ARG A 119 11.83 -16.12 -2.32
C ARG A 119 12.72 -15.32 -1.38
N GLU A 120 12.82 -14.01 -1.58
CA GLU A 120 13.56 -13.08 -0.69
C GLU A 120 12.79 -12.78 0.61
N GLY A 121 11.71 -13.51 0.92
CA GLY A 121 10.96 -13.38 2.16
C GLY A 121 9.92 -12.25 2.19
N HIS A 122 9.74 -11.51 1.11
CA HIS A 122 8.71 -10.50 1.02
C HIS A 122 7.32 -11.10 0.91
N VAL A 123 6.30 -10.35 1.32
CA VAL A 123 4.89 -10.74 1.19
C VAL A 123 4.35 -10.20 -0.14
N ILE A 124 3.76 -11.09 -0.94
CA ILE A 124 3.03 -10.73 -2.16
C ILE A 124 1.54 -10.72 -1.86
N GLY A 125 0.87 -9.63 -2.23
CA GLY A 125 -0.57 -9.48 -2.03
C GLY A 125 -1.28 -8.94 -3.26
N SER A 126 -2.61 -9.00 -3.24
CA SER A 126 -3.46 -8.47 -4.30
C SER A 126 -3.65 -6.96 -4.19
N HIS A 127 -3.49 -6.24 -5.31
CA HIS A 127 -3.97 -4.87 -5.46
C HIS A 127 -5.14 -4.81 -6.46
N SER A 128 -6.07 -5.75 -6.33
CA SER A 128 -7.16 -6.05 -7.27
C SER A 128 -6.69 -6.53 -8.65
N PHE A 129 -7.63 -6.85 -9.54
CA PHE A 129 -7.30 -7.27 -10.89
C PHE A 129 -7.06 -6.06 -11.81
N SER A 130 -8.03 -5.13 -11.91
CA SER A 130 -7.99 -4.04 -12.89
C SER A 130 -7.63 -2.67 -12.31
N HIS A 131 -7.48 -2.54 -10.98
CA HIS A 131 -7.28 -1.28 -10.28
C HIS A 131 -8.44 -0.28 -10.50
N PRO A 132 -9.69 -0.60 -10.08
CA PRO A 132 -10.81 0.31 -10.26
C PRO A 132 -10.56 1.66 -9.58
N VAL A 133 -10.91 2.74 -10.27
CA VAL A 133 -10.69 4.12 -9.76
C VAL A 133 -11.35 4.36 -8.39
N ARG A 134 -12.45 3.66 -8.11
CA ARG A 134 -13.20 3.76 -6.85
C ARG A 134 -13.83 2.42 -6.47
N MET A 135 -13.08 1.56 -5.81
CA MET A 135 -13.60 0.26 -5.37
C MET A 135 -14.89 0.36 -4.53
N SER A 136 -15.01 1.36 -3.66
CA SER A 136 -16.22 1.54 -2.84
C SER A 136 -17.52 1.81 -3.65
N HIS A 137 -17.40 2.12 -4.94
CA HIS A 137 -18.54 2.34 -5.85
C HIS A 137 -18.87 1.12 -6.71
N CYS A 138 -18.01 0.12 -6.74
CA CYS A 138 -18.26 -1.13 -7.44
C CYS A 138 -19.41 -1.92 -6.79
N SER A 139 -20.15 -2.66 -7.59
CA SER A 139 -21.14 -3.63 -7.11
C SER A 139 -20.44 -4.76 -6.33
N ARG A 140 -21.21 -5.56 -5.61
CA ARG A 140 -20.67 -6.73 -4.89
C ARG A 140 -20.06 -7.74 -5.87
N GLU A 141 -20.69 -7.94 -7.01
CA GLU A 141 -20.25 -8.85 -8.07
C GLU A 141 -18.90 -8.38 -8.67
N GLU A 142 -18.79 -7.09 -9.05
CA GLU A 142 -17.54 -6.52 -9.55
C GLU A 142 -16.41 -6.64 -8.53
N LEU A 143 -16.68 -6.38 -7.25
CA LEU A 143 -15.68 -6.52 -6.19
C LEU A 143 -15.23 -7.97 -6.02
N THR A 144 -16.18 -8.92 -6.05
CA THR A 144 -15.86 -10.35 -5.96
C THR A 144 -14.97 -10.78 -7.11
N ASP A 145 -15.28 -10.34 -8.32
CA ASP A 145 -14.48 -10.61 -9.52
C ASP A 145 -13.08 -10.02 -9.42
N GLU A 146 -12.94 -8.77 -8.98
CA GLU A 146 -11.65 -8.09 -8.79
C GLU A 146 -10.74 -8.86 -7.83
N TRP A 147 -11.28 -9.28 -6.68
CA TRP A 147 -10.51 -10.03 -5.69
C TRP A 147 -10.19 -11.44 -6.16
N THR A 148 -11.20 -12.20 -6.59
CA THR A 148 -11.04 -13.61 -6.95
C THR A 148 -10.09 -13.80 -8.13
N LYS A 149 -10.22 -12.98 -9.18
CA LYS A 149 -9.33 -13.05 -10.36
C LYS A 149 -7.88 -12.73 -9.98
N SER A 150 -7.68 -11.66 -9.21
CA SER A 150 -6.34 -11.24 -8.80
C SER A 150 -5.66 -12.30 -7.92
N ILE A 151 -6.34 -12.75 -6.86
CA ILE A 151 -5.82 -13.77 -5.93
C ILE A 151 -5.48 -15.06 -6.68
N LYS A 152 -6.38 -15.54 -7.54
CA LYS A 152 -6.15 -16.77 -8.35
C LYS A 152 -4.91 -16.66 -9.22
N ILE A 153 -4.72 -15.51 -9.90
CA ILE A 153 -3.55 -15.29 -10.75
C ILE A 153 -2.26 -15.31 -9.92
N LEU A 154 -2.23 -14.58 -8.81
CA LEU A 154 -1.05 -14.50 -7.95
C LEU A 154 -0.74 -15.83 -7.27
N SER A 155 -1.76 -16.54 -6.78
CA SER A 155 -1.59 -17.87 -6.18
C SER A 155 -1.06 -18.89 -7.18
N ASN A 156 -1.52 -18.86 -8.44
CA ASN A 156 -0.97 -19.71 -9.50
C ASN A 156 0.49 -19.37 -9.83
N ILE A 157 0.87 -18.10 -9.80
CA ILE A 157 2.26 -17.67 -10.02
C ILE A 157 3.17 -18.20 -8.91
N LEU A 158 2.71 -18.10 -7.65
CA LEU A 158 3.51 -18.45 -6.48
C LEU A 158 3.47 -19.93 -6.12
N GLY A 159 2.44 -20.64 -6.51
CA GLY A 159 2.19 -22.04 -6.08
C GLY A 159 1.71 -22.14 -4.63
N GLU A 160 1.23 -21.03 -4.03
CA GLU A 160 0.71 -20.95 -2.66
C GLU A 160 -0.47 -19.97 -2.59
N GLU A 161 -1.23 -20.01 -1.49
CA GLU A 161 -2.35 -19.09 -1.29
C GLU A 161 -1.86 -17.65 -1.06
N VAL A 162 -2.51 -16.69 -1.74
CA VAL A 162 -2.35 -15.26 -1.48
C VAL A 162 -3.54 -14.78 -0.69
N ASP A 163 -3.30 -14.44 0.57
CA ASP A 163 -4.31 -14.10 1.58
C ASP A 163 -4.21 -12.66 2.09
N THR A 164 -3.35 -11.84 1.45
CA THR A 164 -3.21 -10.43 1.76
C THR A 164 -3.63 -9.56 0.57
N ALA A 165 -4.24 -8.40 0.84
CA ALA A 165 -4.63 -7.47 -0.21
C ALA A 165 -4.56 -6.02 0.24
N SER A 166 -4.51 -5.09 -0.73
CA SER A 166 -4.69 -3.65 -0.48
C SER A 166 -5.75 -3.04 -1.40
N VAL A 167 -6.43 -2.02 -0.88
CA VAL A 167 -7.54 -1.35 -1.59
C VAL A 167 -7.02 -0.28 -2.54
N PRO A 168 -7.23 -0.40 -3.86
CA PRO A 168 -6.85 0.61 -4.84
C PRO A 168 -7.41 2.00 -4.53
N GLY A 169 -6.54 3.01 -4.66
CA GLY A 169 -6.91 4.42 -4.50
C GLY A 169 -7.45 4.80 -3.13
N GLY A 170 -7.45 3.90 -2.15
CA GLY A 170 -7.90 4.15 -0.79
C GLY A 170 -9.41 4.35 -0.62
N TYR A 171 -10.23 3.98 -1.60
CA TYR A 171 -11.70 4.06 -1.53
C TYR A 171 -12.28 2.81 -0.87
N TYR A 172 -12.19 2.77 0.45
CA TYR A 172 -12.67 1.69 1.30
C TYR A 172 -14.17 1.83 1.65
N SER A 173 -14.83 0.68 1.82
CA SER A 173 -16.16 0.51 2.45
C SER A 173 -16.27 -0.89 3.05
N ASN A 174 -17.23 -1.12 3.94
CA ASN A 174 -17.46 -2.46 4.51
C ASN A 174 -17.69 -3.52 3.43
N ARG A 175 -18.41 -3.17 2.35
CA ARG A 175 -18.60 -4.08 1.21
C ARG A 175 -17.28 -4.54 0.60
N VAL A 176 -16.29 -3.64 0.51
CA VAL A 176 -14.95 -3.97 -0.02
C VAL A 176 -14.26 -5.01 0.85
N SER A 177 -14.29 -4.85 2.19
CA SER A 177 -13.69 -5.82 3.10
C SER A 177 -14.48 -7.13 3.20
N GLU A 178 -15.82 -7.09 3.16
CA GLU A 178 -16.64 -8.29 3.16
C GLU A 178 -16.38 -9.17 1.92
N THR A 179 -16.28 -8.55 0.73
CA THR A 179 -15.99 -9.29 -0.51
C THR A 179 -14.55 -9.77 -0.56
N ALA A 180 -13.59 -9.04 0.00
CA ALA A 180 -12.21 -9.48 0.14
C ALA A 180 -12.12 -10.71 1.08
N ALA A 181 -12.78 -10.66 2.26
CA ALA A 181 -12.85 -11.77 3.19
C ALA A 181 -13.48 -13.02 2.54
N ALA A 182 -14.58 -12.85 1.79
CA ALA A 182 -15.23 -13.94 1.06
C ALA A 182 -14.35 -14.54 -0.04
N ALA A 183 -13.41 -13.77 -0.59
CA ALA A 183 -12.41 -14.25 -1.56
C ALA A 183 -11.16 -14.87 -0.92
N GLY A 184 -11.11 -15.02 0.42
CA GLY A 184 -10.01 -15.65 1.15
C GLY A 184 -8.96 -14.67 1.69
N VAL A 185 -9.17 -13.36 1.57
CA VAL A 185 -8.25 -12.37 2.17
C VAL A 185 -8.36 -12.39 3.68
N ARG A 186 -7.22 -12.58 4.35
CA ARG A 186 -7.11 -12.56 5.82
C ARG A 186 -6.64 -11.21 6.35
N VAL A 187 -5.84 -10.47 5.58
CA VAL A 187 -5.37 -9.13 5.95
C VAL A 187 -5.56 -8.18 4.78
N LEU A 188 -6.42 -7.17 4.97
CA LEU A 188 -6.75 -6.15 3.98
C LEU A 188 -6.20 -4.80 4.44
N PHE A 189 -5.39 -4.18 3.61
CA PHE A 189 -4.83 -2.85 3.85
C PHE A 189 -5.66 -1.77 3.14
N ASN A 190 -6.04 -0.74 3.87
CA ASN A 190 -6.64 0.46 3.31
C ASN A 190 -5.69 1.67 3.44
N SER A 191 -6.13 2.87 3.06
CA SER A 191 -5.32 4.09 3.19
C SER A 191 -5.83 5.02 4.30
N GLU A 192 -6.59 4.51 5.27
CA GLU A 192 -7.00 5.30 6.42
C GLU A 192 -5.83 5.43 7.39
N PRO A 193 -5.39 6.65 7.75
CA PRO A 193 -4.21 6.85 8.60
C PRO A 193 -4.56 6.57 10.07
N THR A 194 -4.54 5.31 10.42
CA THR A 194 -4.78 4.82 11.79
C THR A 194 -3.86 3.65 12.11
N THR A 195 -3.51 3.51 13.38
CA THR A 195 -2.84 2.30 13.88
C THR A 195 -3.83 1.23 14.34
N ALA A 196 -5.10 1.57 14.53
CA ALA A 196 -6.11 0.61 14.96
C ALA A 196 -6.36 -0.44 13.86
N VAL A 197 -6.31 -1.71 14.25
CA VAL A 197 -6.66 -2.85 13.40
C VAL A 197 -8.01 -3.38 13.88
N HIS A 198 -8.92 -3.60 12.96
CA HIS A 198 -10.23 -4.20 13.27
C HIS A 198 -10.51 -5.38 12.33
N ALA A 199 -11.47 -6.22 12.70
CA ALA A 199 -11.82 -7.38 11.90
C ALA A 199 -13.20 -7.20 11.23
N VAL A 200 -13.32 -7.68 9.98
CA VAL A 200 -14.57 -7.77 9.22
C VAL A 200 -14.66 -9.20 8.68
N LEU A 201 -15.62 -9.98 9.15
CA LEU A 201 -15.80 -11.39 8.78
C LEU A 201 -14.49 -12.22 8.89
N GLY A 202 -13.71 -11.99 9.93
CA GLY A 202 -12.42 -12.67 10.16
C GLY A 202 -11.23 -12.07 9.39
N CYS A 203 -11.44 -11.17 8.44
CA CYS A 203 -10.38 -10.44 7.77
C CYS A 203 -9.94 -9.24 8.63
N LEU A 204 -8.64 -9.14 8.92
CA LEU A 204 -8.05 -7.98 9.59
C LEU A 204 -7.97 -6.80 8.62
N VAL A 205 -8.51 -5.66 9.01
CA VAL A 205 -8.42 -4.42 8.23
C VAL A 205 -7.41 -3.49 8.89
N VAL A 206 -6.38 -3.15 8.14
CA VAL A 206 -5.21 -2.38 8.60
C VAL A 206 -5.16 -1.03 7.89
N GLY A 207 -5.11 0.06 8.67
CA GLY A 207 -4.90 1.41 8.14
C GLY A 207 -3.44 1.67 7.79
N ARG A 208 -3.19 2.65 6.89
CA ARG A 208 -1.83 2.98 6.45
C ARG A 208 -1.60 4.47 6.37
N TYR A 209 -0.36 4.87 6.66
CA TYR A 209 0.13 6.24 6.52
C TYR A 209 0.84 6.40 5.18
N THR A 210 0.25 7.21 4.29
CA THR A 210 0.78 7.41 2.94
C THR A 210 2.00 8.32 2.95
N ILE A 211 3.05 7.89 2.27
CA ILE A 211 4.24 8.68 2.02
C ILE A 211 4.14 9.29 0.62
N PHE A 212 4.43 10.58 0.53
CA PHE A 212 4.40 11.35 -0.70
C PHE A 212 5.80 11.87 -1.02
N ARG A 213 6.07 12.08 -2.30
CA ARG A 213 7.27 12.78 -2.76
C ARG A 213 7.43 14.14 -2.08
N GLY A 214 8.65 14.44 -1.65
CA GLY A 214 8.99 15.69 -0.97
C GLY A 214 8.58 15.74 0.51
N MET A 215 8.07 14.64 1.10
CA MET A 215 7.89 14.59 2.54
C MET A 215 9.26 14.51 3.24
N PRO A 216 9.48 15.28 4.33
CA PRO A 216 10.70 15.16 5.09
C PRO A 216 10.93 13.72 5.57
N PRO A 217 12.16 13.16 5.42
CA PRO A 217 12.44 11.77 5.79
C PRO A 217 12.12 11.43 7.26
N GLY A 218 12.32 12.38 8.18
CA GLY A 218 11.98 12.21 9.60
C GLY A 218 10.52 11.86 9.87
N VAL A 219 9.61 12.20 8.94
CA VAL A 219 8.17 11.84 9.06
C VAL A 219 7.98 10.33 9.07
N SER A 220 8.73 9.57 8.25
CA SER A 220 8.61 8.10 8.23
C SER A 220 9.07 7.48 9.56
N GLY A 221 10.18 7.98 10.14
CA GLY A 221 10.62 7.57 11.47
C GLY A 221 9.57 7.91 12.54
N ASP A 222 9.04 9.13 12.54
CA ASP A 222 8.01 9.53 13.50
C ASP A 222 6.74 8.67 13.35
N LEU A 223 6.27 8.39 12.13
CA LEU A 223 5.08 7.57 11.89
C LEU A 223 5.18 6.15 12.46
N VAL A 224 6.36 5.56 12.48
CA VAL A 224 6.57 4.21 13.05
C VAL A 224 7.00 4.23 14.53
N SER A 225 7.29 5.37 15.10
CA SER A 225 7.61 5.50 16.53
C SER A 225 6.41 5.14 17.42
N VAL A 226 6.67 4.72 18.66
CA VAL A 226 5.60 4.41 19.64
C VAL A 226 4.73 5.66 19.88
N HIS A 227 5.36 6.82 20.06
CA HIS A 227 4.70 8.11 20.15
C HIS A 227 4.94 8.90 18.85
N SER A 228 3.89 9.45 18.23
CA SER A 228 4.00 10.15 16.96
C SER A 228 3.00 11.29 16.85
N GLU A 229 3.50 12.48 16.55
CA GLU A 229 2.68 13.63 16.17
C GLU A 229 2.28 13.58 14.69
N ALA A 230 3.12 13.02 13.82
CA ALA A 230 2.85 12.91 12.40
C ALA A 230 1.60 12.07 12.12
N ARG A 231 1.34 11.03 12.95
CA ARG A 231 0.10 10.23 12.82
C ARG A 231 -1.14 11.08 13.06
N SER A 232 -1.15 11.90 14.10
CA SER A 232 -2.26 12.80 14.40
C SER A 232 -2.48 13.83 13.29
N ARG A 233 -1.40 14.38 12.73
CA ARG A 233 -1.47 15.33 11.60
C ARG A 233 -2.05 14.68 10.35
N GLN A 234 -1.59 13.47 9.96
CA GLN A 234 -2.15 12.76 8.81
C GLN A 234 -3.62 12.39 9.01
N TRP A 235 -3.99 11.92 10.22
CA TRP A 235 -5.37 11.63 10.56
C TRP A 235 -6.28 12.84 10.41
N PHE A 236 -5.85 14.01 10.94
CA PHE A 236 -6.60 15.26 10.86
C PHE A 236 -6.79 15.70 9.40
N TYR A 237 -5.70 15.69 8.62
CA TYR A 237 -5.73 16.06 7.20
C TYR A 237 -6.62 15.12 6.36
N TRP A 238 -6.58 13.84 6.64
CA TRP A 238 -7.43 12.84 5.98
C TRP A 238 -8.91 13.07 6.27
N ASN A 239 -9.27 13.26 7.54
CA ASN A 239 -10.65 13.44 7.92
C ASN A 239 -11.21 14.80 7.47
N PHE A 240 -10.40 15.86 7.52
CA PHE A 240 -10.77 17.15 6.95
C PHE A 240 -11.11 17.07 5.46
N LYS A 241 -10.38 16.26 4.68
CA LYS A 241 -10.67 16.02 3.26
C LYS A 241 -11.90 15.13 3.00
N LYS A 242 -12.36 14.36 3.98
CA LYS A 242 -13.61 13.57 3.85
C LYS A 242 -14.85 14.45 3.80
N ILE A 243 -14.85 15.60 4.48
CA ILE A 243 -15.99 16.52 4.55
C ILE A 243 -16.41 17.05 3.17
N PRO A 244 -15.54 17.65 2.34
CA PRO A 244 -15.89 18.07 0.97
C PRO A 244 -16.27 16.91 0.05
N LYS A 245 -15.62 15.74 0.21
CA LYS A 245 -15.93 14.56 -0.60
C LYS A 245 -17.33 14.02 -0.37
N ARG A 246 -17.84 14.18 0.85
CA ARG A 246 -19.18 13.74 1.26
C ARG A 246 -20.28 14.68 0.78
N VAL A 247 -19.99 15.99 0.70
CA VAL A 247 -20.94 17.07 0.38
C VAL A 247 -20.94 17.41 -1.12
N ALA A 248 -19.79 17.35 -1.81
CA ALA A 248 -19.61 17.92 -3.16
C ALA A 248 -19.53 16.90 -4.31
N GLY A 249 -19.71 15.60 -4.09
CA GLY A 249 -19.87 14.55 -5.12
C GLY A 249 -19.07 14.73 -6.43
N ARG A 250 -19.76 14.75 -7.57
CA ARG A 250 -19.18 14.92 -8.93
C ARG A 250 -18.40 16.23 -9.16
N PRO A 251 -18.82 17.41 -8.67
CA PRO A 251 -18.06 18.66 -8.83
C PRO A 251 -16.67 18.63 -8.21
N TYR A 252 -16.49 17.95 -7.07
CA TYR A 252 -15.18 17.83 -6.41
C TYR A 252 -14.14 17.12 -7.29
N LEU A 253 -14.54 16.12 -8.07
CA LEU A 253 -13.62 15.40 -8.95
C LEU A 253 -13.15 16.26 -10.13
N ALA A 254 -14.05 17.04 -10.71
CA ALA A 254 -13.72 17.95 -11.80
C ALA A 254 -12.71 19.03 -11.34
N VAL A 255 -12.96 19.61 -10.16
CA VAL A 255 -12.04 20.60 -9.55
C VAL A 255 -10.70 19.95 -9.18
N ARG A 256 -10.68 18.73 -8.63
CA ARG A 256 -9.44 18.00 -8.32
C ARG A 256 -8.64 17.68 -9.58
N GLN A 257 -9.28 17.20 -10.65
CA GLN A 257 -8.62 16.92 -11.92
C GLN A 257 -8.09 18.20 -12.57
N TRP A 258 -8.84 19.31 -12.48
CA TRP A 258 -8.40 20.61 -12.97
C TRP A 258 -7.18 21.14 -12.20
N LEU A 259 -7.17 21.03 -10.86
CA LEU A 259 -6.03 21.42 -10.01
C LEU A 259 -4.78 20.57 -10.28
N LEU A 260 -4.95 19.27 -10.55
CA LEU A 260 -3.84 18.35 -10.85
C LEU A 260 -3.25 18.55 -12.27
N ARG A 261 -3.98 19.28 -13.16
CA ARG A 261 -3.48 19.64 -14.51
C ARG A 261 -2.71 20.97 -14.53
N LYS A 262 -2.82 21.79 -13.48
CA LYS A 262 -2.19 23.11 -13.39
C LYS A 262 -0.94 23.16 -12.50
N GLY A 263 -0.60 22.09 -11.80
CA GLY A 263 0.63 21.93 -11.01
C GLY A 263 1.50 20.83 -11.56
#